data_f2a4df3d1dba91865ea04b2b667a06fd
#
_entry.id   f2a4df3d1dba91865ea04b2b667a06fd
#
_cell.length_a   1.000
_cell.length_b   1.000
_cell.length_c   1.000
_cell.angle_alpha   90.00
_cell.angle_beta   90.00
_cell.angle_gamma   90.00
#
_symmetry.space_group_name_H-M   'P 1'
#
loop_
_entity.id
_entity.type
_entity.pdbx_description
1 polymer ?
#
loop_
_entity_poly.entity_id
_entity_poly.type
_entity_poly.pdbx_seq_one_letter_code
_entity_poly.pdbx_strand_id
1 'polypeptide(L)'
;MKARRPFIPQRKPIFIGCEGESEQAYAGYLQDLIHEAELHVHLTIEVLKAGDPLSRIELAINKIAQLRKTRGNFPDRFVFLDTDQLAISADRANRARQLASANDIRIIWQEPCFEAVLLRHFEARTTHRPPTNQATQNCILQAWPEYEKPMSRADLARKIDRQAVMRAASVEEGLMDLLRCIGLITLEED
;
A
#
# COMPACT_ATOMS: atom_id res chain seq x y z
N MET A 1 11.69 47.25 0.38
CA MET A 1 10.57 46.32 0.11
C MET A 1 11.05 44.92 0.43
N LYS A 2 10.42 44.18 1.39
CA LYS A 2 10.76 42.79 1.65
C LYS A 2 10.16 41.92 0.51
N ALA A 3 10.99 41.21 -0.22
CA ALA A 3 10.53 40.26 -1.24
C ALA A 3 9.55 39.26 -0.60
N ARG A 4 8.33 39.14 -1.12
CA ARG A 4 7.38 38.12 -0.72
C ARG A 4 8.02 36.75 -1.07
N ARG A 5 8.22 35.90 -0.06
CA ARG A 5 8.63 34.51 -0.32
C ARG A 5 7.56 33.83 -1.20
N PRO A 6 7.96 33.15 -2.26
CA PRO A 6 6.99 32.44 -3.10
C PRO A 6 6.21 31.44 -2.24
N PHE A 7 4.89 31.39 -2.43
CA PHE A 7 4.04 30.38 -1.80
C PHE A 7 4.33 29.04 -2.49
N ILE A 8 4.89 28.11 -1.74
CA ILE A 8 5.09 26.72 -2.19
C ILE A 8 3.91 25.90 -1.66
N PRO A 9 3.02 25.38 -2.52
CA PRO A 9 1.91 24.55 -2.07
C PRO A 9 2.44 23.34 -1.33
N GLN A 10 1.90 23.05 -0.14
CA GLN A 10 2.26 21.82 0.57
C GLN A 10 1.61 20.62 -0.13
N ARG A 11 2.40 19.56 -0.32
CA ARG A 11 1.88 18.29 -0.83
C ARG A 11 0.92 17.68 0.19
N LYS A 12 -0.17 17.08 -0.27
CA LYS A 12 -1.11 16.33 0.57
C LYS A 12 -0.40 15.12 1.17
N PRO A 13 -0.23 15.03 2.50
CA PRO A 13 0.42 13.88 3.11
C PRO A 13 -0.58 12.73 3.25
N ILE A 14 -0.16 11.52 2.85
CA ILE A 14 -0.90 10.28 3.03
C ILE A 14 -0.05 9.34 3.88
N PHE A 15 -0.63 8.74 4.92
CA PHE A 15 0.04 7.72 5.72
C PHE A 15 -0.12 6.35 5.08
N ILE A 16 0.99 5.61 4.97
CA ILE A 16 1.03 4.23 4.47
C ILE A 16 1.74 3.37 5.50
N GLY A 17 0.99 2.47 6.14
CA GLY A 17 1.54 1.41 6.97
C GLY A 17 1.80 0.15 6.15
N CYS A 18 2.98 -0.44 6.27
CA CYS A 18 3.40 -1.64 5.56
C CYS A 18 3.66 -2.76 6.53
N GLU A 19 3.24 -3.98 6.22
CA GLU A 19 3.52 -5.16 7.04
C GLU A 19 5.01 -5.50 7.06
N GLY A 20 5.65 -5.40 5.90
CA GLY A 20 7.06 -5.72 5.70
C GLY A 20 7.80 -4.78 4.75
N GLU A 21 9.03 -5.17 4.44
CA GLU A 21 9.95 -4.39 3.59
C GLU A 21 9.55 -4.43 2.10
N SER A 22 8.89 -5.51 1.65
CA SER A 22 8.41 -5.62 0.27
C SER A 22 7.27 -4.65 -0.02
N GLU A 23 6.31 -4.52 0.90
CA GLU A 23 5.23 -3.52 0.80
C GLU A 23 5.79 -2.10 0.93
N GLN A 24 6.80 -1.90 1.79
CA GLN A 24 7.49 -0.62 1.89
C GLN A 24 8.15 -0.23 0.56
N ALA A 25 8.82 -1.18 -0.10
CA ALA A 25 9.42 -0.96 -1.42
C ALA A 25 8.34 -0.66 -2.47
N TYR A 26 7.19 -1.35 -2.42
CA TYR A 26 6.08 -1.10 -3.32
C TYR A 26 5.46 0.29 -3.10
N ALA A 27 5.21 0.69 -1.86
CA ALA A 27 4.74 2.04 -1.54
C ALA A 27 5.76 3.10 -1.99
N GLY A 28 7.07 2.81 -1.85
CA GLY A 28 8.15 3.64 -2.40
C GLY A 28 8.11 3.76 -3.92
N TYR A 29 7.80 2.68 -4.62
CA TYR A 29 7.61 2.68 -6.07
C TYR A 29 6.37 3.51 -6.48
N LEU A 30 5.25 3.41 -5.74
CA LEU A 30 4.10 4.30 -5.97
C LEU A 30 4.46 5.78 -5.76
N GLN A 31 5.36 6.09 -4.80
CA GLN A 31 5.86 7.46 -4.63
C GLN A 31 6.67 7.95 -5.85
N ASP A 32 7.37 7.06 -6.55
CA ASP A 32 8.06 7.44 -7.81
C ASP A 32 7.07 7.76 -8.91
N LEU A 33 6.02 6.93 -9.07
CA LEU A 33 4.95 7.19 -10.03
C LEU A 33 4.21 8.53 -9.73
N ILE A 34 4.03 8.86 -8.43
CA ILE A 34 3.50 10.17 -8.01
C ILE A 34 4.42 11.31 -8.48
N HIS A 35 5.73 11.16 -8.34
CA HIS A 35 6.70 12.15 -8.79
C HIS A 35 6.75 12.30 -10.30
N GLU A 36 6.74 11.19 -11.02
CA GLU A 36 6.71 11.16 -12.49
C GLU A 36 5.44 11.81 -13.07
N ALA A 37 4.31 11.64 -12.37
CA ALA A 37 3.04 12.25 -12.74
C ALA A 37 2.86 13.68 -12.18
N GLU A 38 3.88 14.25 -11.53
CA GLU A 38 3.88 15.59 -10.91
C GLU A 38 2.72 15.85 -9.94
N LEU A 39 2.22 14.80 -9.28
CA LEU A 39 1.08 14.90 -8.36
C LEU A 39 1.48 15.56 -7.03
N HIS A 40 0.59 16.41 -6.51
CA HIS A 40 0.78 17.14 -5.25
C HIS A 40 0.49 16.29 -4.00
N VAL A 41 1.02 15.06 -3.97
CA VAL A 41 0.87 14.08 -2.89
C VAL A 41 2.24 13.64 -2.39
N HIS A 42 2.31 13.26 -1.12
CA HIS A 42 3.50 12.66 -0.51
C HIS A 42 3.11 11.49 0.39
N LEU A 43 3.68 10.32 0.15
CA LEU A 43 3.47 9.14 0.99
C LEU A 43 4.44 9.16 2.17
N THR A 44 3.91 9.07 3.38
CA THR A 44 4.67 8.84 4.61
C THR A 44 4.58 7.34 4.91
N ILE A 45 5.65 6.61 4.59
CA ILE A 45 5.68 5.15 4.58
C ILE A 45 6.35 4.65 5.86
N GLU A 46 5.66 3.80 6.63
CA GLU A 46 6.13 3.22 7.89
C GLU A 46 5.98 1.70 7.89
N VAL A 47 7.04 0.97 8.27
CA VAL A 47 6.97 -0.47 8.48
C VAL A 47 6.42 -0.76 9.87
N LEU A 48 5.37 -1.57 9.95
CA LEU A 48 4.66 -1.93 11.17
C LEU A 48 5.14 -3.31 11.67
N LYS A 49 6.28 -3.32 12.37
CA LYS A 49 6.88 -4.56 12.91
C LYS A 49 6.06 -5.09 14.11
N ALA A 50 4.98 -5.78 13.81
CA ALA A 50 4.11 -6.42 14.81
C ALA A 50 3.66 -7.80 14.31
N GLY A 51 3.20 -8.67 15.23
CA GLY A 51 2.95 -10.08 14.93
C GLY A 51 1.61 -10.37 14.25
N ASP A 52 0.58 -9.55 14.45
CA ASP A 52 -0.79 -9.81 13.99
C ASP A 52 -1.50 -8.54 13.52
N PRO A 53 -2.61 -8.65 12.76
CA PRO A 53 -3.30 -7.49 12.19
C PRO A 53 -3.75 -6.45 13.23
N LEU A 54 -4.25 -6.87 14.39
CA LEU A 54 -4.70 -5.93 15.44
C LEU A 54 -3.52 -5.12 15.97
N SER A 55 -2.43 -5.78 16.34
CA SER A 55 -1.22 -5.13 16.84
C SER A 55 -0.60 -4.17 15.81
N ARG A 56 -0.70 -4.50 14.50
CA ARG A 56 -0.27 -3.60 13.42
C ARG A 56 -1.14 -2.34 13.33
N ILE A 57 -2.46 -2.46 13.45
CA ILE A 57 -3.36 -1.29 13.47
C ILE A 57 -3.08 -0.42 14.71
N GLU A 58 -2.89 -1.00 15.89
CA GLU A 58 -2.50 -0.26 17.11
C GLU A 58 -1.18 0.49 16.90
N LEU A 59 -0.19 -0.15 16.29
CA LEU A 59 1.09 0.47 15.97
C LEU A 59 0.94 1.59 14.93
N ALA A 60 0.10 1.41 13.92
CA ALA A 60 -0.18 2.45 12.93
C ALA A 60 -0.79 3.70 13.60
N ILE A 61 -1.77 3.53 14.48
CA ILE A 61 -2.38 4.64 15.23
C ILE A 61 -1.33 5.41 16.05
N ASN A 62 -0.46 4.68 16.75
CA ASN A 62 0.62 5.28 17.55
C ASN A 62 1.62 6.04 16.66
N LYS A 63 2.01 5.49 15.52
CA LYS A 63 2.90 6.13 14.55
C LYS A 63 2.27 7.40 13.96
N ILE A 64 1.00 7.34 13.56
CA ILE A 64 0.26 8.51 13.07
C ILE A 64 0.24 9.61 14.13
N ALA A 65 -0.05 9.29 15.39
CA ALA A 65 -0.06 10.24 16.49
C ALA A 65 1.31 10.90 16.74
N GLN A 66 2.40 10.14 16.62
CA GLN A 66 3.77 10.64 16.72
C GLN A 66 4.12 11.58 15.56
N LEU A 67 3.87 11.13 14.33
CA LEU A 67 4.20 11.87 13.11
C LEU A 67 3.37 13.14 12.96
N ARG A 68 2.14 13.15 13.46
CA ARG A 68 1.27 14.34 13.44
C ARG A 68 1.90 15.54 14.13
N LYS A 69 2.75 15.34 15.14
CA LYS A 69 3.43 16.42 15.86
C LYS A 69 4.44 17.18 15.00
N THR A 70 5.02 16.53 13.99
CA THR A 70 6.09 17.09 13.15
C THR A 70 5.70 17.28 11.69
N ARG A 71 4.80 16.44 11.17
CA ARG A 71 4.40 16.41 9.74
C ARG A 71 2.98 16.90 9.48
N GLY A 72 2.23 17.27 10.53
CA GLY A 72 0.83 17.66 10.41
C GLY A 72 -0.13 16.46 10.33
N ASN A 73 -1.38 16.74 10.00
CA ASN A 73 -2.41 15.70 9.92
C ASN A 73 -2.29 14.89 8.63
N PHE A 74 -2.65 13.60 8.71
CA PHE A 74 -2.79 12.71 7.56
C PHE A 74 -4.29 12.56 7.27
N PRO A 75 -4.83 13.26 6.26
CA PRO A 75 -6.26 13.15 5.91
C PRO A 75 -6.62 11.76 5.40
N ASP A 76 -5.67 11.09 4.76
CA ASP A 76 -5.84 9.74 4.26
C ASP A 76 -4.79 8.81 4.88
N ARG A 77 -5.25 7.62 5.28
CA ARG A 77 -4.44 6.63 5.99
C ARG A 77 -4.76 5.25 5.45
N PHE A 78 -3.71 4.55 5.01
CA PHE A 78 -3.82 3.19 4.51
C PHE A 78 -2.85 2.26 5.24
N VAL A 79 -3.24 1.00 5.40
CA VAL A 79 -2.37 -0.05 5.94
C VAL A 79 -2.52 -1.29 5.07
N PHE A 80 -1.38 -1.79 4.56
CA PHE A 80 -1.30 -3.08 3.88
C PHE A 80 -1.26 -4.19 4.91
N LEU A 81 -2.14 -5.20 4.80
CA LEU A 81 -2.21 -6.35 5.70
C LEU A 81 -2.50 -7.63 4.92
N ASP A 82 -1.72 -8.67 5.19
CA ASP A 82 -1.96 -10.01 4.69
C ASP A 82 -3.18 -10.64 5.37
N THR A 83 -3.91 -11.48 4.62
CA THR A 83 -5.09 -12.19 5.17
C THR A 83 -4.75 -13.56 5.76
N ASP A 84 -3.53 -14.06 5.58
CA ASP A 84 -3.12 -15.39 6.02
C ASP A 84 -3.27 -15.59 7.54
N GLN A 85 -3.15 -14.52 8.33
CA GLN A 85 -3.30 -14.57 9.79
C GLN A 85 -4.74 -14.35 10.29
N LEU A 86 -5.69 -13.96 9.41
CA LEU A 86 -7.07 -13.71 9.81
C LEU A 86 -7.79 -14.97 10.31
N ALA A 87 -7.43 -16.13 9.75
CA ALA A 87 -8.01 -17.42 10.15
C ALA A 87 -7.55 -17.88 11.54
N ILE A 88 -6.43 -17.37 12.06
CA ILE A 88 -5.87 -17.76 13.36
C ILE A 88 -6.75 -17.28 14.51
N SER A 89 -7.36 -16.08 14.38
CA SER A 89 -8.27 -15.51 15.37
C SER A 89 -9.25 -14.54 14.73
N ALA A 90 -10.46 -15.05 14.43
CA ALA A 90 -11.54 -14.22 13.86
C ALA A 90 -11.90 -13.02 14.77
N ASP A 91 -11.79 -13.17 16.08
CA ASP A 91 -12.09 -12.13 17.06
C ASP A 91 -11.09 -10.97 16.95
N ARG A 92 -9.78 -11.28 16.87
CA ARG A 92 -8.74 -10.26 16.67
C ARG A 92 -8.82 -9.59 15.30
N ALA A 93 -9.16 -10.35 14.26
CA ALA A 93 -9.40 -9.82 12.92
C ALA A 93 -10.56 -8.81 12.90
N ASN A 94 -11.67 -9.12 13.57
CA ASN A 94 -12.83 -8.21 13.68
C ASN A 94 -12.47 -6.96 14.49
N ARG A 95 -11.74 -7.10 15.60
CA ARG A 95 -11.26 -5.97 16.38
C ARG A 95 -10.30 -5.09 15.59
N ALA A 96 -9.43 -5.67 14.77
CA ALA A 96 -8.55 -4.92 13.87
C ALA A 96 -9.34 -4.05 12.89
N ARG A 97 -10.38 -4.62 12.25
CA ARG A 97 -11.27 -3.87 11.34
C ARG A 97 -12.01 -2.73 12.04
N GLN A 98 -12.59 -3.01 13.22
CA GLN A 98 -13.29 -2.01 14.02
C GLN A 98 -12.37 -0.87 14.46
N LEU A 99 -11.16 -1.20 14.93
CA LEU A 99 -10.18 -0.23 15.39
C LEU A 99 -9.66 0.63 14.22
N ALA A 100 -9.41 0.03 13.05
CA ALA A 100 -9.02 0.75 11.85
C ALA A 100 -10.12 1.73 11.42
N SER A 101 -11.38 1.27 11.34
CA SER A 101 -12.52 2.11 10.99
C SER A 101 -12.71 3.27 11.96
N ALA A 102 -12.60 3.02 13.27
CA ALA A 102 -12.73 4.06 14.31
C ALA A 102 -11.62 5.14 14.25
N ASN A 103 -10.53 4.88 13.52
CA ASN A 103 -9.40 5.79 13.35
C ASN A 103 -9.20 6.25 11.90
N ASP A 104 -10.21 6.11 11.03
CA ASP A 104 -10.18 6.47 9.61
C ASP A 104 -8.99 5.82 8.86
N ILE A 105 -8.63 4.60 9.21
CA ILE A 105 -7.60 3.81 8.54
C ILE A 105 -8.28 2.85 7.57
N ARG A 106 -7.96 2.96 6.28
CA ARG A 106 -8.38 2.02 5.25
C ARG A 106 -7.36 0.88 5.16
N ILE A 107 -7.84 -0.36 5.28
CA ILE A 107 -6.99 -1.54 5.17
C ILE A 107 -6.99 -2.01 3.71
N ILE A 108 -5.80 -2.17 3.15
CA ILE A 108 -5.60 -2.82 1.86
C ILE A 108 -5.29 -4.28 2.15
N TRP A 109 -6.30 -5.12 2.03
CA TRP A 109 -6.16 -6.56 2.25
C TRP A 109 -5.40 -7.22 1.13
N GLN A 110 -4.43 -8.06 1.48
CA GLN A 110 -3.58 -8.81 0.55
C GLN A 110 -3.91 -10.29 0.68
N GLU A 111 -4.64 -10.84 -0.28
CA GLU A 111 -5.16 -12.20 -0.21
C GLU A 111 -4.38 -13.17 -1.13
N PRO A 112 -3.73 -14.20 -0.54
CA PRO A 112 -3.50 -14.43 0.89
C PRO A 112 -2.36 -13.58 1.46
N CYS A 113 -1.48 -13.03 0.62
CA CYS A 113 -0.31 -12.22 0.99
C CYS A 113 0.06 -11.23 -0.13
N PHE A 114 1.04 -10.37 0.14
CA PHE A 114 1.51 -9.33 -0.80
C PHE A 114 1.89 -9.88 -2.17
N GLU A 115 2.56 -11.04 -2.25
CA GLU A 115 2.96 -11.63 -3.53
C GLU A 115 1.77 -11.98 -4.42
N ALA A 116 0.61 -12.27 -3.84
CA ALA A 116 -0.60 -12.50 -4.62
C ALA A 116 -1.09 -11.20 -5.27
N VAL A 117 -1.00 -10.07 -4.57
CA VAL A 117 -1.27 -8.75 -5.15
C VAL A 117 -0.25 -8.43 -6.24
N LEU A 118 1.05 -8.68 -5.97
CA LEU A 118 2.11 -8.47 -6.94
C LEU A 118 1.92 -9.31 -8.21
N LEU A 119 1.47 -10.56 -8.06
CA LEU A 119 1.17 -11.45 -9.18
C LEU A 119 0.11 -10.86 -10.13
N ARG A 120 -0.87 -10.11 -9.61
CA ARG A 120 -1.95 -9.49 -10.41
C ARG A 120 -1.50 -8.34 -11.30
N HIS A 121 -0.26 -7.87 -11.14
CA HIS A 121 0.36 -6.90 -12.05
C HIS A 121 0.69 -7.51 -13.43
N PHE A 122 0.85 -8.84 -13.50
CA PHE A 122 1.17 -9.53 -14.76
C PHE A 122 -0.10 -9.86 -15.54
N GLU A 123 -0.13 -9.56 -16.86
CA GLU A 123 -1.31 -9.70 -17.72
C GLU A 123 -1.98 -11.07 -17.63
N ALA A 124 -1.20 -12.14 -17.75
CA ALA A 124 -1.73 -13.49 -17.70
C ALA A 124 -2.15 -13.93 -16.28
N ARG A 125 -2.02 -13.08 -15.26
CA ARG A 125 -2.24 -13.42 -13.84
C ARG A 125 -3.19 -12.48 -13.11
N THR A 126 -3.76 -11.48 -13.78
CA THR A 126 -4.60 -10.42 -13.17
C THR A 126 -5.73 -10.98 -12.30
N THR A 127 -6.41 -12.01 -12.76
CA THR A 127 -7.53 -12.63 -12.01
C THR A 127 -7.12 -13.85 -11.20
N HIS A 128 -5.82 -14.20 -11.18
CA HIS A 128 -5.35 -15.39 -10.49
C HIS A 128 -5.38 -15.20 -8.98
N ARG A 129 -5.98 -16.16 -8.27
CA ARG A 129 -6.17 -16.17 -6.80
C ARG A 129 -5.58 -17.45 -6.20
N PRO A 130 -4.26 -17.49 -5.95
CA PRO A 130 -3.65 -18.63 -5.29
C PRO A 130 -4.25 -18.83 -3.89
N PRO A 131 -4.60 -20.07 -3.49
CA PRO A 131 -5.32 -20.31 -2.24
C PRO A 131 -4.43 -20.25 -0.99
N THR A 132 -3.11 -20.30 -1.15
CA THR A 132 -2.15 -20.33 -0.02
C THR A 132 -0.88 -19.56 -0.36
N ASN A 133 -0.12 -19.17 0.68
CA ASN A 133 1.18 -18.51 0.51
C ASN A 133 2.17 -19.38 -0.29
N GLN A 134 2.17 -20.71 -0.08
CA GLN A 134 3.04 -21.60 -0.85
C GLN A 134 2.66 -21.65 -2.33
N ALA A 135 1.37 -21.70 -2.65
CA ALA A 135 0.90 -21.64 -4.03
C ALA A 135 1.24 -20.29 -4.67
N THR A 136 1.08 -19.20 -3.92
CA THR A 136 1.45 -17.85 -4.36
C THR A 136 2.95 -17.77 -4.67
N GLN A 137 3.79 -18.28 -3.78
CA GLN A 137 5.24 -18.29 -3.97
C GLN A 137 5.65 -19.06 -5.23
N ASN A 138 5.04 -20.20 -5.49
CA ASN A 138 5.30 -20.96 -6.71
C ASN A 138 4.87 -20.18 -7.96
N CYS A 139 3.72 -19.50 -7.91
CA CYS A 139 3.19 -18.73 -9.03
C CYS A 139 4.03 -17.47 -9.31
N ILE A 140 4.51 -16.78 -8.28
CA ILE A 140 5.33 -15.58 -8.48
C ILE A 140 6.69 -15.93 -9.08
N LEU A 141 7.33 -17.02 -8.67
CA LEU A 141 8.58 -17.50 -9.24
C LEU A 141 8.43 -17.96 -10.70
N GLN A 142 7.26 -18.47 -11.09
CA GLN A 142 6.96 -18.75 -12.51
C GLN A 142 6.82 -17.50 -13.36
N ALA A 143 6.18 -16.44 -12.80
CA ALA A 143 5.98 -15.17 -13.50
C ALA A 143 7.21 -14.25 -13.44
N TRP A 144 7.99 -14.40 -12.41
CA TRP A 144 9.20 -13.63 -12.15
C TRP A 144 10.28 -14.51 -11.50
N PRO A 145 11.09 -15.24 -12.30
CA PRO A 145 12.10 -16.18 -11.79
C PRO A 145 13.14 -15.56 -10.86
N GLU A 146 13.45 -14.26 -11.06
CA GLU A 146 14.44 -13.52 -10.25
C GLU A 146 13.83 -12.88 -8.99
N TYR A 147 12.58 -13.23 -8.65
CA TYR A 147 11.91 -12.69 -7.47
C TYR A 147 12.58 -13.17 -6.18
N GLU A 148 13.03 -12.23 -5.36
CA GLU A 148 13.63 -12.47 -4.03
C GLU A 148 13.04 -11.53 -2.98
N LYS A 149 12.96 -11.99 -1.72
CA LYS A 149 12.58 -11.18 -0.56
C LYS A 149 13.81 -10.79 0.28
N PRO A 150 13.85 -9.54 0.78
CA PRO A 150 12.96 -8.43 0.49
C PRO A 150 13.25 -7.84 -0.90
N MET A 151 12.19 -7.45 -1.59
CA MET A 151 12.29 -6.83 -2.89
C MET A 151 12.67 -5.36 -2.78
N SER A 152 13.50 -4.85 -3.68
CA SER A 152 13.82 -3.43 -3.73
C SER A 152 12.86 -2.66 -4.63
N ARG A 153 12.76 -1.34 -4.39
CA ARG A 153 12.02 -0.42 -5.26
C ARG A 153 12.52 -0.43 -6.71
N ALA A 154 13.83 -0.56 -6.89
CA ALA A 154 14.45 -0.64 -8.21
C ALA A 154 14.09 -1.94 -8.95
N ASP A 155 13.94 -3.06 -8.24
CA ASP A 155 13.50 -4.33 -8.84
C ASP A 155 12.06 -4.22 -9.32
N LEU A 156 11.19 -3.59 -8.53
CA LEU A 156 9.80 -3.29 -8.92
C LEU A 156 9.75 -2.44 -10.18
N ALA A 157 10.48 -1.31 -10.19
CA ALA A 157 10.48 -0.38 -11.33
C ALA A 157 10.99 -1.02 -12.64
N ARG A 158 11.85 -2.06 -12.54
CA ARG A 158 12.30 -2.82 -13.72
C ARG A 158 11.27 -3.84 -14.22
N LYS A 159 10.36 -4.28 -13.34
CA LYS A 159 9.46 -5.41 -13.65
C LYS A 159 8.02 -5.01 -13.90
N ILE A 160 7.54 -3.96 -13.23
CA ILE A 160 6.18 -3.48 -13.36
C ILE A 160 6.19 -1.99 -13.71
N ASP A 161 5.31 -1.61 -14.61
CA ASP A 161 5.08 -0.22 -15.01
C ASP A 161 3.76 0.31 -14.43
N ARG A 162 3.43 1.57 -14.76
CA ARG A 162 2.16 2.18 -14.35
C ARG A 162 0.95 1.39 -14.84
N GLN A 163 0.99 0.83 -16.06
CA GLN A 163 -0.14 0.06 -16.60
C GLN A 163 -0.35 -1.24 -15.81
N ALA A 164 0.74 -1.90 -15.39
CA ALA A 164 0.70 -3.07 -14.52
C ALA A 164 0.05 -2.73 -13.17
N VAL A 165 0.40 -1.58 -12.56
CA VAL A 165 -0.23 -1.10 -11.31
C VAL A 165 -1.73 -0.86 -11.51
N MET A 166 -2.14 -0.22 -12.61
CA MET A 166 -3.54 -0.01 -12.95
C MET A 166 -4.29 -1.33 -13.15
N ARG A 167 -3.65 -2.30 -13.80
CA ARG A 167 -4.19 -3.65 -13.99
C ARG A 167 -4.45 -4.34 -12.67
N ALA A 168 -3.50 -4.35 -11.74
CA ALA A 168 -3.70 -4.92 -10.41
C ALA A 168 -4.82 -4.21 -9.65
N ALA A 169 -4.87 -2.88 -9.70
CA ALA A 169 -5.92 -2.10 -9.06
C ALA A 169 -7.32 -2.40 -9.60
N SER A 170 -7.46 -2.76 -10.90
CA SER A 170 -8.78 -3.09 -11.47
C SER A 170 -9.45 -4.30 -10.83
N VAL A 171 -8.70 -5.12 -10.08
CA VAL A 171 -9.15 -6.33 -9.39
C VAL A 171 -8.87 -6.33 -7.88
N GLU A 172 -8.26 -5.25 -7.38
CA GLU A 172 -7.91 -5.03 -5.96
C GLU A 172 -8.53 -3.72 -5.48
N GLU A 173 -9.71 -3.81 -4.84
CA GLU A 173 -10.48 -2.64 -4.40
C GLU A 173 -9.65 -1.69 -3.51
N GLY A 174 -8.95 -2.23 -2.51
CA GLY A 174 -8.13 -1.40 -1.62
C GLY A 174 -6.97 -0.69 -2.33
N LEU A 175 -6.36 -1.32 -3.34
CA LEU A 175 -5.35 -0.69 -4.17
C LEU A 175 -5.97 0.37 -5.08
N MET A 176 -7.13 0.09 -5.67
CA MET A 176 -7.89 1.06 -6.48
C MET A 176 -8.19 2.32 -5.68
N ASP A 177 -8.66 2.17 -4.44
CA ASP A 177 -8.95 3.30 -3.54
C ASP A 177 -7.71 4.12 -3.22
N LEU A 178 -6.57 3.46 -2.98
CA LEU A 178 -5.30 4.15 -2.80
C LEU A 178 -4.91 4.94 -4.06
N LEU A 179 -4.97 4.33 -5.25
CA LEU A 179 -4.58 4.98 -6.50
C LEU A 179 -5.49 6.18 -6.83
N ARG A 180 -6.78 6.11 -6.55
CA ARG A 180 -7.71 7.24 -6.64
C ARG A 180 -7.33 8.36 -5.66
N CYS A 181 -7.04 7.99 -4.42
CA CYS A 181 -6.69 8.94 -3.37
C CYS A 181 -5.41 9.73 -3.68
N ILE A 182 -4.42 9.08 -4.31
CA ILE A 182 -3.18 9.74 -4.73
C ILE A 182 -3.29 10.45 -6.08
N GLY A 183 -4.38 10.24 -6.82
CA GLY A 183 -4.62 10.89 -8.12
C GLY A 183 -3.94 10.21 -9.32
N LEU A 184 -3.45 8.99 -9.17
CA LEU A 184 -2.96 8.19 -10.30
C LEU A 184 -4.08 7.67 -11.20
N ILE A 185 -5.29 7.55 -10.65
CA ILE A 185 -6.53 7.25 -11.35
C ILE A 185 -7.48 8.42 -11.13
N THR A 186 -7.91 9.06 -12.20
CA THR A 186 -9.04 10.00 -12.19
C THR A 186 -10.33 9.22 -12.39
N LEU A 187 -11.40 9.60 -11.68
CA LEU A 187 -12.74 9.20 -12.05
C LEU A 187 -12.99 9.91 -13.39
N GLU A 188 -13.20 9.15 -14.47
CA GLU A 188 -13.83 9.74 -15.64
C GLU A 188 -15.21 10.18 -15.17
N GLU A 189 -15.49 11.49 -15.27
CA GLU A 189 -16.83 12.01 -15.07
C GLU A 189 -17.68 11.45 -16.21
N ASP A 190 -18.58 10.51 -15.89
CA ASP A 190 -19.62 10.02 -16.80
C ASP A 190 -20.65 11.13 -17.12
#